data_24bdbf199ae0dcaf5387253e5400efb1
#
_entry.id   24bdbf199ae0dcaf5387253e5400efb1
#
_cell.length_a   1.000
_cell.length_b   1.000
_cell.length_c   1.000
_cell.angle_alpha   90.00
_cell.angle_beta   90.00
_cell.angle_gamma   90.00
#
_symmetry.space_group_name_H-M   'P 1'
#
loop_
_entity.id
_entity.type
_entity.pdbx_description
1 polymer ?
#
loop_
_entity_poly.entity_id
_entity_poly.type
_entity_poly.pdbx_seq_one_letter_code
_entity_poly.pdbx_strand_id
1 'polypeptide(L)'
;VVALDVIEHVDDDRASLTAIRSHIVEGGQAIISVPACMFLWSEHDVLNEHKRRYTLEELKGKLIEAGFTIEKISYFNTFLFPLISLVRIINNLLKRKGASEIDLPHPAINFIVEKIFSLEKYFLRVMNFPIGVSVLAVVRK
;
A
#
# COMPACT_ATOMS: atom_id res chain seq x y z
N VAL A 1 13.98 -8.86 -4.23
CA VAL A 1 13.48 -7.67 -4.94
C VAL A 1 12.58 -6.90 -4.00
N VAL A 2 12.55 -5.56 -4.13
CA VAL A 2 11.65 -4.70 -3.37
C VAL A 2 10.94 -3.77 -4.35
N ALA A 3 9.61 -3.77 -4.33
CA ALA A 3 8.74 -2.92 -5.16
C ALA A 3 7.68 -2.29 -4.24
N LEU A 4 7.94 -1.08 -3.78
CA LEU A 4 7.07 -0.35 -2.87
C LEU A 4 6.39 0.78 -3.64
N ASP A 5 5.06 0.71 -3.68
CA ASP A 5 4.21 1.68 -4.37
C ASP A 5 4.67 1.94 -5.81
N VAL A 6 4.73 0.84 -6.61
CA VAL A 6 5.17 0.82 -8.01
C VAL A 6 4.08 0.27 -8.93
N ILE A 7 3.42 -0.79 -8.51
CA ILE A 7 2.52 -1.58 -9.37
C ILE A 7 1.25 -0.80 -9.73
N GLU A 8 0.81 0.11 -8.88
CA GLU A 8 -0.35 0.98 -9.12
C GLU A 8 -0.16 1.99 -10.25
N HIS A 9 1.09 2.28 -10.64
CA HIS A 9 1.41 3.24 -11.70
C HIS A 9 1.41 2.64 -13.10
N VAL A 10 1.56 1.31 -13.23
CA VAL A 10 1.68 0.64 -14.52
C VAL A 10 0.31 0.29 -15.13
N ASP A 11 0.23 0.25 -16.47
CA ASP A 11 -1.02 -0.12 -17.15
C ASP A 11 -1.32 -1.62 -16.96
N ASP A 12 -0.33 -2.48 -17.19
CA ASP A 12 -0.43 -3.91 -17.03
C ASP A 12 0.34 -4.38 -15.79
N ASP A 13 -0.37 -4.41 -14.68
CA ASP A 13 0.18 -4.85 -13.39
C ASP A 13 0.51 -6.35 -13.37
N ARG A 14 -0.22 -7.18 -14.13
CA ARG A 14 0.03 -8.63 -14.22
C ARG A 14 1.33 -8.93 -14.98
N ALA A 15 1.53 -8.27 -16.13
CA ALA A 15 2.78 -8.38 -16.86
C ALA A 15 3.97 -7.88 -16.01
N SER A 16 3.79 -6.80 -15.26
CA SER A 16 4.82 -6.27 -14.37
C SER A 16 5.17 -7.22 -13.23
N LEU A 17 4.19 -7.85 -12.59
CA LEU A 17 4.42 -8.86 -11.56
C LEU A 17 5.15 -10.10 -12.13
N THR A 18 4.78 -10.54 -13.33
CA THR A 18 5.44 -11.63 -14.03
C THR A 18 6.90 -11.26 -14.36
N ALA A 19 7.15 -10.04 -14.81
CA ALA A 19 8.49 -9.53 -15.07
C ALA A 19 9.32 -9.46 -13.78
N ILE A 20 8.77 -8.95 -12.68
CA ILE A 20 9.45 -8.94 -11.37
C ILE A 20 9.85 -10.37 -11.00
N ARG A 21 8.94 -11.33 -11.11
CA ARG A 21 9.22 -12.73 -10.80
C ARG A 21 10.36 -13.31 -11.65
N SER A 22 10.41 -12.97 -12.93
CA SER A 22 11.45 -13.47 -13.84
C SER A 22 12.86 -13.03 -13.43
N HIS A 23 13.00 -11.87 -12.79
CA HIS A 23 14.29 -11.33 -12.32
C HIS A 23 14.69 -11.83 -10.94
N ILE A 24 13.89 -12.67 -10.29
CA ILE A 24 14.21 -13.27 -9.00
C ILE A 24 14.79 -14.66 -9.23
N VAL A 25 15.87 -15.01 -8.54
CA VAL A 25 16.43 -16.36 -8.54
C VAL A 25 15.47 -17.35 -7.90
N GLU A 26 15.59 -18.65 -8.23
CA GLU A 26 14.74 -19.67 -7.59
C GLU A 26 14.91 -19.66 -6.06
N GLY A 27 13.78 -19.70 -5.37
CA GLY A 27 13.71 -19.57 -3.91
C GLY A 27 13.93 -18.14 -3.37
N GLY A 28 14.21 -17.16 -4.24
CA GLY A 28 14.36 -15.77 -3.86
C GLY A 28 13.04 -15.11 -3.53
N GLN A 29 13.10 -13.99 -2.80
CA GLN A 29 11.91 -13.29 -2.28
C GLN A 29 11.72 -11.92 -2.92
N ALA A 30 10.47 -11.46 -2.92
CA ALA A 30 10.12 -10.06 -3.17
C ALA A 30 9.22 -9.52 -2.04
N ILE A 31 9.39 -8.22 -1.79
CA ILE A 31 8.49 -7.42 -0.96
C ILE A 31 7.76 -6.45 -1.90
N ILE A 32 6.45 -6.49 -1.86
CA ILE A 32 5.59 -5.67 -2.73
C ILE A 32 4.61 -4.93 -1.85
N SER A 33 4.52 -3.59 -2.01
CA SER A 33 3.45 -2.81 -1.42
C SER A 33 2.65 -2.07 -2.47
N VAL A 34 1.37 -1.88 -2.19
CA VAL A 34 0.44 -1.12 -3.04
C VAL A 34 -0.55 -0.33 -2.16
N PRO A 35 -1.06 0.81 -2.63
CA PRO A 35 -2.12 1.53 -1.93
C PRO A 35 -3.40 0.70 -1.90
N ALA A 36 -4.08 0.70 -0.74
CA ALA A 36 -5.28 -0.07 -0.51
C ALA A 36 -6.55 0.75 -0.64
N CYS A 37 -7.67 0.05 -0.90
CA CYS A 37 -9.04 0.54 -0.78
C CYS A 37 -9.38 1.71 -1.71
N MET A 38 -10.13 1.43 -2.78
CA MET A 38 -10.57 2.45 -3.76
C MET A 38 -11.37 3.60 -3.12
N PHE A 39 -12.09 3.38 -2.02
CA PHE A 39 -12.82 4.46 -1.35
C PHE A 39 -11.90 5.51 -0.69
N LEU A 40 -10.60 5.21 -0.53
CA LEU A 40 -9.57 6.15 -0.07
C LEU A 40 -8.96 6.97 -1.21
N TRP A 41 -9.45 6.80 -2.45
CA TRP A 41 -8.97 7.59 -3.59
C TRP A 41 -9.11 9.08 -3.31
N SER A 42 -8.06 9.84 -3.53
CA SER A 42 -7.99 11.27 -3.25
C SER A 42 -7.19 12.01 -4.31
N GLU A 43 -7.07 13.32 -4.18
CA GLU A 43 -6.23 14.14 -5.05
C GLU A 43 -4.76 13.71 -5.00
N HIS A 44 -4.31 13.16 -3.87
CA HIS A 44 -2.97 12.58 -3.73
C HIS A 44 -2.71 11.46 -4.75
N ASP A 45 -3.69 10.60 -5.00
CA ASP A 45 -3.56 9.53 -6.01
C ASP A 45 -3.44 10.10 -7.42
N VAL A 46 -4.19 11.16 -7.71
CA VAL A 46 -4.16 11.84 -9.01
C VAL A 46 -2.81 12.53 -9.23
N LEU A 47 -2.30 13.24 -8.22
CA LEU A 47 -1.01 13.94 -8.28
C LEU A 47 0.17 12.96 -8.42
N ASN A 48 0.07 11.77 -7.84
CA ASN A 48 1.08 10.72 -7.98
C ASN A 48 0.85 9.83 -9.22
N GLU A 49 -0.11 10.16 -10.08
CA GLU A 49 -0.42 9.40 -11.30
C GLU A 49 -0.76 7.93 -11.01
N HIS A 50 -1.36 7.64 -9.85
CA HIS A 50 -1.88 6.31 -9.57
C HIS A 50 -2.98 5.96 -10.57
N LYS A 51 -3.03 4.71 -10.99
CA LYS A 51 -4.09 4.19 -11.88
C LYS A 51 -5.13 3.39 -11.11
N ARG A 52 -4.74 2.88 -9.94
CA ARG A 52 -5.61 2.00 -9.12
C ARG A 52 -5.15 1.90 -7.68
N ARG A 53 -6.06 1.42 -6.85
CA ARG A 53 -5.81 0.93 -5.49
C ARG A 53 -6.31 -0.50 -5.42
N TYR A 54 -5.82 -1.28 -4.49
CA TYR A 54 -6.08 -2.71 -4.41
C TYR A 54 -6.85 -3.09 -3.14
N THR A 55 -7.61 -4.15 -3.21
CA THR A 55 -7.95 -4.93 -2.03
C THR A 55 -6.87 -6.00 -1.81
N LEU A 56 -6.81 -6.56 -0.60
CA LEU A 56 -5.88 -7.64 -0.30
C LEU A 56 -6.11 -8.86 -1.22
N GLU A 57 -7.37 -9.21 -1.47
CA GLU A 57 -7.73 -10.36 -2.30
C GLU A 57 -7.38 -10.13 -3.78
N GLU A 58 -7.53 -8.91 -4.30
CA GLU A 58 -7.11 -8.58 -5.67
C GLU A 58 -5.59 -8.71 -5.84
N LEU A 59 -4.80 -8.15 -4.90
CA LEU A 59 -3.34 -8.29 -4.96
C LEU A 59 -2.93 -9.77 -4.85
N LYS A 60 -3.52 -10.50 -3.90
CA LYS A 60 -3.28 -11.91 -3.69
C LYS A 60 -3.54 -12.74 -4.96
N GLY A 61 -4.68 -12.52 -5.62
CA GLY A 61 -5.02 -13.20 -6.86
C GLY A 61 -3.98 -12.94 -7.95
N LYS A 62 -3.59 -11.69 -8.17
CA LYS A 62 -2.58 -11.30 -9.16
C LYS A 62 -1.19 -11.89 -8.87
N LEU A 63 -0.79 -11.96 -7.61
CA LEU A 63 0.48 -12.58 -7.20
C LEU A 63 0.49 -14.09 -7.49
N ILE A 64 -0.61 -14.79 -7.19
CA ILE A 64 -0.76 -16.21 -7.48
C ILE A 64 -0.76 -16.45 -9.01
N GLU A 65 -1.49 -15.66 -9.79
CA GLU A 65 -1.51 -15.72 -11.25
C GLU A 65 -0.12 -15.49 -11.86
N ALA A 66 0.67 -14.57 -11.28
CA ALA A 66 2.07 -14.35 -11.68
C ALA A 66 3.01 -15.51 -11.26
N GLY A 67 2.52 -16.52 -10.53
CA GLY A 67 3.26 -17.71 -10.12
C GLY A 67 4.06 -17.55 -8.82
N PHE A 68 3.77 -16.55 -8.01
CA PHE A 68 4.40 -16.40 -6.70
C PHE A 68 3.76 -17.30 -5.63
N THR A 69 4.58 -17.76 -4.70
CA THR A 69 4.12 -18.32 -3.42
C THR A 69 4.07 -17.20 -2.39
N ILE A 70 2.92 -17.00 -1.75
CA ILE A 70 2.73 -15.94 -0.76
C ILE A 70 3.18 -16.46 0.60
N GLU A 71 4.20 -15.82 1.17
CA GLU A 71 4.67 -16.12 2.53
C GLU A 71 3.92 -15.30 3.58
N LYS A 72 3.62 -14.03 3.24
CA LYS A 72 2.83 -13.14 4.08
C LYS A 72 2.08 -12.15 3.21
N ILE A 73 0.85 -11.87 3.58
CA ILE A 73 0.09 -10.76 3.02
C ILE A 73 -0.75 -10.12 4.12
N SER A 74 -0.73 -8.80 4.22
CA SER A 74 -1.44 -8.07 5.26
C SER A 74 -1.73 -6.66 4.80
N TYR A 75 -2.82 -6.09 5.28
CA TYR A 75 -2.90 -4.63 5.31
C TYR A 75 -1.84 -4.08 6.24
N PHE A 76 -1.41 -2.84 6.00
CA PHE A 76 -0.56 -2.09 6.90
C PHE A 76 -0.93 -0.60 6.88
N ASN A 77 -0.30 0.18 7.77
CA ASN A 77 -0.73 1.52 8.11
C ASN A 77 -2.17 1.52 8.67
N THR A 78 -2.43 0.55 9.53
CA THR A 78 -3.74 0.25 10.13
C THR A 78 -4.06 1.22 11.26
N PHE A 79 -3.09 1.56 12.10
CA PHE A 79 -3.31 2.44 13.25
C PHE A 79 -3.65 3.87 12.83
N LEU A 80 -3.11 4.33 11.71
CA LEU A 80 -3.43 5.64 11.14
C LEU A 80 -4.63 5.61 10.19
N PHE A 81 -5.10 4.41 9.81
CA PHE A 81 -6.20 4.24 8.87
C PHE A 81 -7.46 5.02 9.23
N PRO A 82 -7.98 5.03 10.50
CA PRO A 82 -9.20 5.77 10.81
C PRO A 82 -9.02 7.28 10.59
N LEU A 83 -7.87 7.82 10.99
CA LEU A 83 -7.57 9.25 10.84
C LEU A 83 -7.43 9.63 9.35
N ILE A 84 -6.64 8.87 8.60
CA ILE A 84 -6.42 9.11 7.17
C ILE A 84 -7.74 8.96 6.39
N SER A 85 -8.54 7.93 6.69
CA SER A 85 -9.83 7.71 6.05
C SER A 85 -10.78 8.88 6.30
N LEU A 86 -10.87 9.35 7.55
CA LEU A 86 -11.73 10.47 7.90
C LEU A 86 -11.33 11.75 7.15
N VAL A 87 -10.04 12.07 7.16
CA VAL A 87 -9.52 13.26 6.46
C VAL A 87 -9.81 13.18 4.95
N ARG A 88 -9.55 12.04 4.31
CA ARG A 88 -9.80 11.85 2.87
C ARG A 88 -11.27 11.94 2.52
N ILE A 89 -12.15 11.29 3.29
CA ILE A 89 -13.60 11.36 3.09
C ILE A 89 -14.10 12.80 3.22
N ILE A 90 -13.67 13.53 4.26
CA ILE A 90 -14.06 14.93 4.46
C ILE A 90 -13.57 15.80 3.30
N ASN A 91 -12.32 15.67 2.90
CA ASN A 91 -11.75 16.46 1.79
C ASN A 91 -12.48 16.17 0.47
N ASN A 92 -12.80 14.92 0.19
CA ASN A 92 -13.56 14.53 -1.00
C ASN A 92 -15.00 15.10 -0.97
N LEU A 93 -15.67 15.04 0.17
CA LEU A 93 -17.03 15.60 0.33
C LEU A 93 -17.05 17.13 0.17
N LEU A 94 -16.07 17.81 0.75
CA LEU A 94 -15.93 19.26 0.68
C LEU A 94 -15.33 19.76 -0.65
N LYS A 95 -14.99 18.84 -1.57
CA LYS A 95 -14.30 19.15 -2.85
C LYS A 95 -13.12 20.11 -2.65
N ARG A 96 -12.41 19.97 -1.54
CA ARG A 96 -11.21 20.75 -1.25
C ARG A 96 -10.09 20.31 -2.19
N LYS A 97 -9.97 20.99 -3.33
CA LYS A 97 -8.83 20.87 -4.24
C LYS A 97 -7.66 21.66 -3.63
N GLY A 98 -6.50 21.04 -3.52
CA GLY A 98 -5.29 21.73 -3.06
C GLY A 98 -5.09 21.79 -1.54
N ALA A 99 -5.87 21.06 -0.73
CA ALA A 99 -5.39 20.70 0.60
C ALA A 99 -4.24 19.70 0.38
N SER A 100 -3.02 20.24 0.20
CA SER A 100 -1.87 19.41 -0.17
C SER A 100 -1.58 18.48 1.01
N GLU A 101 -1.94 17.20 0.86
CA GLU A 101 -1.42 16.13 1.74
C GLU A 101 0.12 16.08 1.67
N ILE A 102 0.71 16.95 0.85
CA ILE A 102 2.16 17.11 0.61
C ILE A 102 2.78 18.07 1.63
N ASP A 103 2.00 18.94 2.28
CA ASP A 103 2.55 19.79 3.32
C ASP A 103 2.95 18.93 4.52
N LEU A 104 4.23 18.96 4.84
CA LEU A 104 4.76 18.26 6.00
C LEU A 104 4.04 18.77 7.26
N PRO A 105 3.45 17.89 8.05
CA PRO A 105 2.80 18.29 9.29
C PRO A 105 3.82 18.91 10.24
N HIS A 106 3.32 19.72 11.18
CA HIS A 106 4.17 20.28 12.24
C HIS A 106 5.08 19.20 12.84
N PRO A 107 6.37 19.47 13.10
CA PRO A 107 7.35 18.45 13.53
C PRO A 107 6.87 17.57 14.69
N ALA A 108 6.12 18.13 15.66
CA ALA A 108 5.56 17.37 16.77
C ALA A 108 4.50 16.35 16.31
N ILE A 109 3.66 16.72 15.35
CA ILE A 109 2.64 15.82 14.78
C ILE A 109 3.34 14.73 13.98
N ASN A 110 4.33 15.10 13.16
CA ASN A 110 5.10 14.15 12.38
C ASN A 110 5.78 13.10 13.27
N PHE A 111 6.39 13.54 14.38
CA PHE A 111 6.99 12.64 15.34
C PHE A 111 5.99 11.63 15.94
N ILE A 112 4.79 12.09 16.29
CA ILE A 112 3.74 11.20 16.84
C ILE A 112 3.30 10.20 15.78
N VAL A 113 3.03 10.65 14.55
CA VAL A 113 2.61 9.81 13.42
C VAL A 113 3.68 8.77 13.11
N GLU A 114 4.95 9.17 13.08
CA GLU A 114 6.09 8.26 12.88
C GLU A 114 6.15 7.18 13.97
N LYS A 115 5.95 7.55 15.25
CA LYS A 115 5.94 6.57 16.35
C LYS A 115 4.79 5.60 16.26
N ILE A 116 3.58 6.08 15.93
CA ILE A 116 2.40 5.21 15.72
C ILE A 116 2.66 4.24 14.57
N PHE A 117 3.15 4.75 13.43
CA PHE A 117 3.48 3.92 12.27
C PHE A 117 4.58 2.91 12.59
N SER A 118 5.63 3.34 13.30
CA SER A 118 6.74 2.47 13.69
C SER A 118 6.34 1.36 14.68
N LEU A 119 5.31 1.59 15.49
CA LEU A 119 4.79 0.59 16.41
C LEU A 119 4.17 -0.61 15.67
N GLU A 120 3.55 -0.37 14.52
CA GLU A 120 2.84 -1.38 13.75
C GLU A 120 3.75 -2.52 13.27
N LYS A 121 5.05 -2.24 13.04
CA LYS A 121 6.02 -3.27 12.60
C LYS A 121 6.14 -4.46 13.57
N TYR A 122 5.92 -4.24 14.87
CA TYR A 122 6.01 -5.31 15.86
C TYR A 122 4.80 -6.26 15.76
N PHE A 123 3.62 -5.69 15.51
CA PHE A 123 2.40 -6.46 15.31
C PHE A 123 2.39 -7.18 13.96
N LEU A 124 2.86 -6.50 12.89
CA LEU A 124 2.97 -7.11 11.56
C LEU A 124 3.84 -8.38 11.55
N ARG A 125 4.78 -8.52 12.47
CA ARG A 125 5.59 -9.74 12.56
C ARG A 125 4.81 -10.97 13.00
N VAL A 126 3.80 -10.79 13.82
CA VAL A 126 3.07 -11.89 14.49
C VAL A 126 1.64 -12.07 14.00
N MET A 127 1.06 -11.05 13.36
CA MET A 127 -0.32 -11.11 12.89
C MET A 127 -0.50 -10.41 11.54
N ASN A 128 -1.64 -10.63 10.91
CA ASN A 128 -2.07 -9.90 9.71
C ASN A 128 -3.22 -8.97 10.09
N PHE A 129 -3.18 -7.75 9.57
CA PHE A 129 -4.24 -6.78 9.80
C PHE A 129 -5.36 -6.95 8.76
N PRO A 130 -6.64 -6.80 9.18
CA PRO A 130 -7.78 -6.95 8.29
C PRO A 130 -8.09 -5.69 7.47
N ILE A 131 -7.49 -4.53 7.82
CA ILE A 131 -7.73 -3.25 7.15
C ILE A 131 -6.51 -2.34 7.31
N GLY A 132 -6.29 -1.44 6.34
CA GLY A 132 -5.19 -0.46 6.37
C GLY A 132 -5.19 0.42 5.13
N VAL A 133 -4.29 1.39 5.10
CA VAL A 133 -4.14 2.33 3.98
C VAL A 133 -3.44 1.68 2.78
N SER A 134 -2.62 0.66 3.05
CA SER A 134 -1.85 -0.07 2.04
C SER A 134 -1.88 -1.57 2.29
N VAL A 135 -1.53 -2.37 1.28
CA VAL A 135 -1.31 -3.82 1.39
C VAL A 135 0.17 -4.10 1.19
N LEU A 136 0.72 -4.96 2.04
CA LEU A 136 2.08 -5.47 1.96
C LEU A 136 2.04 -6.98 1.69
N ALA A 137 2.83 -7.43 0.74
CA ALA A 137 3.04 -8.85 0.45
C ALA A 137 4.53 -9.20 0.50
N VAL A 138 4.86 -10.29 1.16
CA VAL A 138 6.14 -10.98 1.06
C VAL A 138 5.89 -12.25 0.28
N VAL A 139 6.59 -12.39 -0.83
CA VAL A 139 6.37 -13.49 -1.78
C VAL A 139 7.68 -14.16 -2.15
N ARG A 140 7.61 -15.42 -2.55
CA ARG A 140 8.73 -16.23 -3.01
C ARG A 140 8.48 -16.70 -4.45
N LYS A 141 9.56 -16.76 -5.22
CA LYS A 141 9.55 -17.40 -6.54
C LYS A 141 9.50 -18.90 -6.44
#